data_1bff59c1d93ad61c35ca60493ed6acdd
#
_entry.id   1bff59c1d93ad61c35ca60493ed6acdd
#
_cell.length_a   1.000
_cell.length_b   1.000
_cell.length_c   1.000
_cell.angle_alpha   90.00
_cell.angle_beta   90.00
_cell.angle_gamma   90.00
#
_symmetry.space_group_name_H-M   'P 1'
#
loop_
_entity.id
_entity.type
_entity.pdbx_description
1 polymer ?
#
loop_
_entity_poly.entity_id
_entity_poly.type
_entity_poly.pdbx_seq_one_letter_code
_entity_poly.pdbx_strand_id
1 'polypeptide(L)'
;MLVVNSSPAQRLFSARNVAHLDPERAVLDGMLDGWRAQQTARFLKVATIAARERLVRRFVAFSGMYPWQWTSAEVEAWIGELRSGAKPLRLSTLRGYEIDIKMFCEYVTDPRYPWLSECEARFGAAPRQVFHEDNSIVHVSEYEGDAARRPLTFDEVQALFDAADGLAARIRSRRRKGAV
;
A
#
# COMPACT_ATOMS: atom_id res chain seq x y z
N MET A 1 26.19 -21.07 -25.85
CA MET A 1 26.38 -19.81 -25.09
C MET A 1 25.07 -19.51 -24.39
N LEU A 2 24.94 -19.96 -23.13
CA LEU A 2 23.69 -19.81 -22.35
C LEU A 2 23.65 -18.39 -21.73
N VAL A 3 22.76 -17.54 -22.19
CA VAL A 3 22.48 -16.26 -21.55
C VAL A 3 21.68 -16.57 -20.27
N VAL A 4 22.34 -16.57 -19.12
CA VAL A 4 21.70 -16.67 -17.82
C VAL A 4 20.95 -15.37 -17.59
N ASN A 5 19.63 -15.38 -17.77
CA ASN A 5 18.75 -14.25 -17.51
C ASN A 5 18.59 -14.11 -16.00
N SER A 6 19.52 -13.36 -15.38
CA SER A 6 19.50 -13.11 -13.94
C SER A 6 18.27 -12.31 -13.56
N SER A 7 17.53 -12.77 -12.54
CA SER A 7 16.40 -12.07 -11.92
C SER A 7 16.78 -10.62 -11.56
N PRO A 8 15.85 -9.64 -11.58
CA PRO A 8 16.12 -8.27 -11.14
C PRO A 8 16.75 -8.19 -9.75
N ALA A 9 16.34 -9.07 -8.83
CA ALA A 9 16.96 -9.21 -7.51
C ALA A 9 18.44 -9.65 -7.62
N GLN A 10 18.76 -10.62 -8.49
CA GLN A 10 20.14 -11.07 -8.71
C GLN A 10 21.02 -10.00 -9.37
N ARG A 11 20.47 -9.10 -10.20
CA ARG A 11 21.24 -7.99 -10.79
C ARG A 11 21.65 -6.93 -9.77
N LEU A 12 20.80 -6.65 -8.78
CA LEU A 12 21.14 -5.75 -7.67
C LEU A 12 22.29 -6.31 -6.81
N PHE A 13 22.42 -7.64 -6.70
CA PHE A 13 23.45 -8.30 -5.90
C PHE A 13 24.71 -8.67 -6.70
N SER A 14 24.67 -8.68 -8.03
CA SER A 14 25.85 -8.90 -8.86
C SER A 14 26.87 -7.75 -8.84
N ALA A 15 26.49 -6.58 -8.34
CA ALA A 15 27.39 -5.47 -8.04
C ALA A 15 28.14 -5.66 -6.69
N ARG A 16 28.57 -6.87 -6.38
CA ARG A 16 29.30 -7.23 -5.14
C ARG A 16 30.57 -6.41 -4.86
N ASN A 17 31.04 -5.61 -5.81
CA ASN A 17 32.22 -4.77 -5.68
C ASN A 17 31.96 -3.27 -5.65
N VAL A 18 30.72 -2.82 -5.66
CA VAL A 18 30.40 -1.41 -5.38
C VAL A 18 30.14 -1.30 -3.88
N ALA A 19 31.10 -0.72 -3.14
CA ALA A 19 30.87 -0.35 -1.75
C ALA A 19 29.72 0.68 -1.72
N HIS A 20 28.51 0.26 -1.40
CA HIS A 20 27.43 1.18 -1.12
C HIS A 20 27.81 1.97 0.12
N LEU A 21 27.78 3.31 0.03
CA LEU A 21 28.01 4.20 1.16
C LEU A 21 26.97 3.98 2.28
N ASP A 22 25.82 3.41 1.91
CA ASP A 22 24.73 3.03 2.82
C ASP A 22 24.15 1.67 2.38
N PRO A 23 24.68 0.55 2.89
CA PRO A 23 24.24 -0.79 2.51
C PRO A 23 22.81 -1.09 2.98
N GLU A 24 22.37 -0.52 4.10
CA GLU A 24 21.03 -0.71 4.64
C GLU A 24 19.99 -0.08 3.74
N ARG A 25 20.24 1.16 3.31
CA ARG A 25 19.38 1.86 2.35
C ARG A 25 19.33 1.14 1.00
N ALA A 26 20.45 0.63 0.51
CA ALA A 26 20.48 -0.11 -0.75
C ALA A 26 19.62 -1.38 -0.71
N VAL A 27 19.60 -2.10 0.42
CA VAL A 27 18.75 -3.29 0.60
C VAL A 27 17.26 -2.86 0.68
N LEU A 28 16.93 -1.80 1.41
CA LEU A 28 15.55 -1.27 1.44
C LEU A 28 15.09 -0.86 0.03
N ASP A 29 15.91 -0.17 -0.73
CA ASP A 29 15.57 0.24 -2.10
C ASP A 29 15.35 -1.00 -3.00
N GLY A 30 16.17 -2.03 -2.85
CA GLY A 30 15.98 -3.32 -3.52
C GLY A 30 14.67 -4.03 -3.14
N MET A 31 14.29 -4.02 -1.86
CA MET A 31 13.00 -4.54 -1.40
C MET A 31 11.83 -3.80 -2.05
N LEU A 32 11.89 -2.48 -2.09
CA LEU A 32 10.82 -1.65 -2.68
C LEU A 32 10.73 -1.85 -4.20
N ASP A 33 11.86 -1.95 -4.90
CA ASP A 33 11.89 -2.21 -6.34
C ASP A 33 11.30 -3.60 -6.67
N GLY A 34 11.64 -4.62 -5.89
CA GLY A 34 11.06 -5.96 -6.04
C GLY A 34 9.56 -5.98 -5.74
N TRP A 35 9.12 -5.27 -4.69
CA TRP A 35 7.71 -5.15 -4.37
C TRP A 35 6.93 -4.39 -5.44
N ARG A 36 7.53 -3.33 -6.03
CA ARG A 36 6.99 -2.63 -7.19
C ARG A 36 6.79 -3.58 -8.37
N ALA A 37 7.77 -4.40 -8.67
CA ALA A 37 7.69 -5.38 -9.76
C ALA A 37 6.56 -6.39 -9.52
N GLN A 38 6.41 -6.90 -8.29
CA GLN A 38 5.32 -7.80 -7.91
C GLN A 38 3.94 -7.13 -8.08
N GLN A 39 3.78 -5.89 -7.61
CA GLN A 39 2.52 -5.16 -7.73
C GLN A 39 2.19 -4.82 -9.19
N THR A 40 3.19 -4.48 -9.99
CA THR A 40 3.05 -4.23 -11.44
C THR A 40 2.58 -5.49 -12.17
N ALA A 41 3.14 -6.66 -11.84
CA ALA A 41 2.70 -7.95 -12.38
C ALA A 41 1.24 -8.29 -12.04
N ARG A 42 0.71 -7.73 -10.94
CA ARG A 42 -0.71 -7.82 -10.53
C ARG A 42 -1.59 -6.73 -11.14
N PHE A 43 -1.09 -5.97 -12.09
CA PHE A 43 -1.79 -4.87 -12.78
C PHE A 43 -2.29 -3.75 -11.85
N LEU A 44 -1.62 -3.49 -10.73
CA LEU A 44 -1.95 -2.34 -9.90
C LEU A 44 -1.57 -1.04 -10.61
N LYS A 45 -2.37 0.01 -10.36
CA LYS A 45 -2.09 1.34 -10.91
C LYS A 45 -0.78 1.91 -10.35
N VAL A 46 0.01 2.56 -11.21
CA VAL A 46 1.30 3.18 -10.83
C VAL A 46 1.14 4.14 -9.64
N ALA A 47 0.07 4.93 -9.60
CA ALA A 47 -0.21 5.83 -8.49
C ALA A 47 -0.41 5.10 -7.15
N THR A 48 -1.07 3.93 -7.16
CA THR A 48 -1.25 3.09 -5.98
C THR A 48 0.08 2.54 -5.49
N ILE A 49 0.90 2.00 -6.39
CA ILE A 49 2.22 1.47 -6.08
C ILE A 49 3.10 2.56 -5.45
N ALA A 50 3.17 3.73 -6.10
CA ALA A 50 3.95 4.86 -5.59
C ALA A 50 3.46 5.38 -4.23
N ALA A 51 2.15 5.33 -3.96
CA ALA A 51 1.60 5.71 -2.65
C ALA A 51 2.04 4.74 -1.56
N ARG A 52 2.01 3.43 -1.82
CA ARG A 52 2.46 2.38 -0.91
C ARG A 52 3.95 2.48 -0.59
N GLU A 53 4.78 2.69 -1.60
CA GLU A 53 6.22 2.88 -1.38
C GLU A 53 6.52 4.11 -0.52
N ARG A 54 5.85 5.23 -0.79
CA ARG A 54 5.99 6.43 0.06
C ARG A 54 5.59 6.15 1.49
N LEU A 55 4.56 5.34 1.70
CA LEU A 55 4.10 4.98 3.04
C LEU A 55 5.15 4.14 3.79
N VAL A 56 5.74 3.14 3.14
CA VAL A 56 6.85 2.35 3.73
C VAL A 56 8.02 3.27 4.10
N ARG A 57 8.44 4.16 3.18
CA ARG A 57 9.53 5.12 3.47
C ARG A 57 9.19 6.06 4.61
N ARG A 58 7.91 6.47 4.74
CA ARG A 58 7.44 7.29 5.86
C ARG A 58 7.52 6.53 7.18
N PHE A 59 7.20 5.25 7.19
CA PHE A 59 7.33 4.42 8.39
C PHE A 59 8.80 4.20 8.77
N VAL A 60 9.69 3.94 7.81
CA VAL A 60 11.15 3.91 8.02
C VAL A 60 11.63 5.23 8.63
N ALA A 61 11.20 6.37 8.09
CA ALA A 61 11.61 7.69 8.61
C ALA A 61 11.08 7.96 10.03
N PHE A 62 9.90 7.45 10.38
CA PHE A 62 9.32 7.56 11.71
C PHE A 62 10.07 6.70 12.72
N SER A 63 10.26 5.42 12.42
CA SER A 63 10.88 4.45 13.33
C SER A 63 12.40 4.68 13.45
N GLY A 64 13.04 5.28 12.45
CA GLY A 64 14.49 5.33 12.34
C GLY A 64 15.14 3.96 12.11
N MET A 65 14.34 2.95 11.77
CA MET A 65 14.74 1.56 11.66
C MET A 65 14.40 0.98 10.29
N TYR A 66 15.16 -0.02 9.86
CA TYR A 66 14.92 -0.76 8.62
C TYR A 66 14.03 -1.99 8.87
N PRO A 67 13.42 -2.59 7.82
CA PRO A 67 12.43 -3.67 7.96
C PRO A 67 12.89 -4.90 8.75
N TRP A 68 14.17 -5.20 8.78
CA TRP A 68 14.73 -6.32 9.57
C TRP A 68 14.91 -6.00 11.06
N GLN A 69 14.69 -4.74 11.45
CA GLN A 69 14.77 -4.29 12.84
C GLN A 69 13.40 -4.00 13.44
N TRP A 70 12.34 -3.96 12.61
CA TRP A 70 10.99 -3.62 13.08
C TRP A 70 10.45 -4.64 14.07
N THR A 71 9.74 -4.14 15.07
CA THR A 71 8.95 -4.92 16.02
C THR A 71 7.50 -4.39 16.06
N SER A 72 6.62 -5.07 16.77
CA SER A 72 5.25 -4.62 16.95
C SER A 72 5.16 -3.26 17.65
N ALA A 73 6.13 -2.95 18.53
CA ALA A 73 6.15 -1.69 19.27
C ALA A 73 6.28 -0.46 18.34
N GLU A 74 7.09 -0.52 17.29
CA GLU A 74 7.22 0.59 16.32
C GLU A 74 5.92 0.83 15.57
N VAL A 75 5.20 -0.24 15.22
CA VAL A 75 3.89 -0.15 14.56
C VAL A 75 2.87 0.50 15.50
N GLU A 76 2.79 0.04 16.73
CA GLU A 76 1.87 0.56 17.75
C GLU A 76 2.15 2.04 18.03
N ALA A 77 3.42 2.41 18.21
CA ALA A 77 3.83 3.80 18.39
C ALA A 77 3.46 4.67 17.19
N TRP A 78 3.67 4.17 15.96
CA TRP A 78 3.34 4.91 14.76
C TRP A 78 1.84 5.13 14.59
N ILE A 79 1.04 4.09 14.78
CA ILE A 79 -0.43 4.19 14.73
C ILE A 79 -0.93 5.14 15.83
N GLY A 80 -0.36 5.06 17.03
CA GLY A 80 -0.63 5.98 18.13
C GLY A 80 -0.37 7.44 17.77
N GLU A 81 0.78 7.74 17.18
CA GLU A 81 1.14 9.09 16.70
C GLU A 81 0.19 9.59 15.59
N LEU A 82 -0.13 8.74 14.63
CA LEU A 82 -1.07 9.09 13.55
C LEU A 82 -2.49 9.34 14.05
N ARG A 83 -2.87 8.72 15.17
CA ARG A 83 -4.19 8.86 15.80
C ARG A 83 -4.30 10.10 16.68
N SER A 84 -3.25 10.42 17.44
CA SER A 84 -3.25 11.45 18.49
C SER A 84 -2.35 12.65 18.22
N GLY A 85 -1.57 12.64 17.13
CA GLY A 85 -0.68 13.73 16.75
C GLY A 85 -1.39 15.02 16.37
N ALA A 86 -0.63 16.05 15.99
CA ALA A 86 -1.16 17.40 15.70
C ALA A 86 -2.25 17.45 14.60
N LYS A 87 -2.31 16.44 13.74
CA LYS A 87 -3.35 16.25 12.70
C LYS A 87 -3.82 14.81 12.71
N PRO A 88 -4.74 14.43 13.60
CA PRO A 88 -5.25 13.07 13.70
C PRO A 88 -5.85 12.57 12.40
N LEU A 89 -5.49 11.36 12.00
CA LEU A 89 -6.05 10.73 10.80
C LEU A 89 -7.35 10.00 11.14
N ARG A 90 -8.24 9.92 10.15
CA ARG A 90 -9.48 9.13 10.27
C ARG A 90 -9.15 7.64 10.34
N LEU A 91 -10.00 6.89 11.03
CA LEU A 91 -9.86 5.44 11.23
C LEU A 91 -9.71 4.68 9.91
N SER A 92 -10.50 5.03 8.89
CA SER A 92 -10.40 4.43 7.55
C SER A 92 -9.04 4.66 6.89
N THR A 93 -8.43 5.83 7.10
CA THR A 93 -7.08 6.14 6.59
C THR A 93 -6.01 5.35 7.34
N LEU A 94 -6.12 5.25 8.67
CA LEU A 94 -5.20 4.47 9.52
C LEU A 94 -5.23 2.99 9.12
N ARG A 95 -6.42 2.44 8.92
CA ARG A 95 -6.59 1.06 8.43
C ARG A 95 -5.96 0.84 7.06
N GLY A 96 -6.11 1.79 6.13
CA GLY A 96 -5.45 1.72 4.84
C GLY A 96 -3.93 1.69 4.95
N TYR A 97 -3.36 2.49 5.85
CA TYR A 97 -1.92 2.52 6.12
C TYR A 97 -1.43 1.20 6.73
N GLU A 98 -2.16 0.67 7.70
CA GLU A 98 -1.87 -0.62 8.31
C GLU A 98 -1.85 -1.75 7.27
N ILE A 99 -2.88 -1.84 6.43
CA ILE A 99 -2.97 -2.84 5.36
C ILE A 99 -1.78 -2.74 4.41
N ASP A 100 -1.39 -1.54 4.00
CA ASP A 100 -0.30 -1.35 3.06
C ASP A 100 1.07 -1.75 3.66
N ILE A 101 1.35 -1.41 4.93
CA ILE A 101 2.58 -1.84 5.62
C ILE A 101 2.56 -3.35 5.87
N LYS A 102 1.43 -3.91 6.31
CA LYS A 102 1.26 -5.35 6.50
C LYS A 102 1.58 -6.13 5.23
N MET A 103 1.04 -5.68 4.07
CA MET A 103 1.35 -6.30 2.78
C MET A 103 2.83 -6.20 2.39
N PHE A 104 3.51 -5.12 2.77
CA PHE A 104 4.95 -5.02 2.57
C PHE A 104 5.70 -6.02 3.48
N CYS A 105 5.32 -6.14 4.75
CA CYS A 105 5.88 -7.14 5.66
C CYS A 105 5.65 -8.57 5.13
N GLU A 106 4.46 -8.87 4.63
CA GLU A 106 4.15 -10.16 3.99
C GLU A 106 5.07 -10.42 2.78
N TYR A 107 5.34 -9.41 1.97
CA TYR A 107 6.24 -9.53 0.83
C TYR A 107 7.70 -9.82 1.24
N VAL A 108 8.23 -9.08 2.23
CA VAL A 108 9.64 -9.25 2.63
C VAL A 108 9.88 -10.49 3.48
N THR A 109 8.84 -11.06 4.07
CA THR A 109 8.89 -12.30 4.84
C THR A 109 8.54 -13.54 4.02
N ASP A 110 8.12 -13.38 2.77
CA ASP A 110 7.76 -14.49 1.90
C ASP A 110 9.04 -15.25 1.46
N PRO A 111 9.14 -16.55 1.75
CA PRO A 111 10.34 -17.35 1.44
C PRO A 111 10.64 -17.51 -0.06
N ARG A 112 9.71 -17.12 -0.93
CA ARG A 112 9.93 -17.08 -2.39
C ARG A 112 10.89 -15.96 -2.81
N TYR A 113 11.17 -15.00 -1.92
CA TYR A 113 12.09 -13.89 -2.13
C TYR A 113 13.32 -14.01 -1.23
N PRO A 114 14.46 -13.45 -1.61
CA PRO A 114 15.72 -13.68 -0.89
C PRO A 114 15.88 -12.84 0.39
N TRP A 115 14.91 -12.01 0.75
CA TRP A 115 15.07 -10.96 1.75
C TRP A 115 15.38 -11.46 3.16
N LEU A 116 14.79 -12.60 3.56
CA LEU A 116 15.08 -13.21 4.86
C LEU A 116 16.57 -13.58 4.98
N SER A 117 17.09 -14.36 4.03
CA SER A 117 18.46 -14.81 4.04
C SER A 117 19.47 -13.68 3.78
N GLU A 118 19.12 -12.74 2.94
CA GLU A 118 19.96 -11.60 2.60
C GLU A 118 20.17 -10.67 3.80
N CYS A 119 19.09 -10.34 4.52
CA CYS A 119 19.17 -9.49 5.70
C CYS A 119 19.87 -10.19 6.86
N GLU A 120 19.58 -11.47 7.09
CA GLU A 120 20.27 -12.26 8.11
C GLU A 120 21.78 -12.31 7.84
N ALA A 121 22.20 -12.57 6.61
CA ALA A 121 23.61 -12.65 6.24
C ALA A 121 24.34 -11.30 6.33
N ARG A 122 23.66 -10.18 6.05
CA ARG A 122 24.31 -8.87 6.02
C ARG A 122 24.23 -8.12 7.34
N PHE A 123 23.11 -8.27 8.08
CA PHE A 123 22.78 -7.44 9.23
C PHE A 123 22.55 -8.26 10.52
N GLY A 124 22.60 -9.59 10.42
CA GLY A 124 22.38 -10.49 11.58
C GLY A 124 20.93 -10.51 12.06
N ALA A 125 19.98 -10.01 11.24
CA ALA A 125 18.58 -9.98 11.56
C ALA A 125 17.73 -10.11 10.28
N ALA A 126 16.62 -10.86 10.36
CA ALA A 126 15.69 -11.04 9.25
C ALA A 126 14.39 -10.23 9.47
N PRO A 127 13.76 -9.74 8.37
CA PRO A 127 12.44 -9.13 8.48
C PRO A 127 11.41 -10.07 9.10
N ARG A 128 10.42 -9.50 9.80
CA ARG A 128 9.34 -10.25 10.46
C ARG A 128 7.99 -9.64 10.11
N GLN A 129 6.93 -10.45 10.23
CA GLN A 129 5.58 -9.90 10.25
C GLN A 129 5.35 -9.29 11.64
N VAL A 130 5.17 -7.97 11.66
CA VAL A 130 5.03 -7.18 12.90
C VAL A 130 3.58 -6.89 13.28
N PHE A 131 2.63 -7.28 12.40
CA PHE A 131 1.20 -7.16 12.65
C PHE A 131 0.61 -8.48 13.12
N HIS A 132 -0.23 -8.42 14.13
CA HIS A 132 -1.01 -9.52 14.69
C HIS A 132 -2.42 -9.03 15.09
N GLU A 133 -3.26 -9.92 15.58
CA GLU A 133 -4.67 -9.60 15.90
C GLU A 133 -4.79 -8.45 16.91
N ASP A 134 -3.95 -8.44 17.95
CA ASP A 134 -4.06 -7.48 19.04
C ASP A 134 -3.52 -6.07 18.69
N ASN A 135 -2.74 -5.92 17.60
CA ASN A 135 -2.25 -4.62 17.14
C ASN A 135 -2.81 -4.19 15.79
N SER A 136 -3.79 -4.92 15.28
CA SER A 136 -4.48 -4.61 14.03
C SER A 136 -5.82 -3.91 14.29
N ILE A 137 -6.16 -2.90 13.48
CA ILE A 137 -7.40 -2.14 13.62
C ILE A 137 -8.58 -3.01 13.20
N VAL A 138 -9.43 -3.36 14.17
CA VAL A 138 -10.64 -4.15 13.93
C VAL A 138 -11.64 -3.34 13.10
N HIS A 139 -12.24 -3.98 12.09
CA HIS A 139 -13.34 -3.38 11.34
C HIS A 139 -14.62 -3.41 12.18
N VAL A 140 -14.97 -2.27 12.77
CA VAL A 140 -16.26 -2.09 13.44
C VAL A 140 -17.08 -1.13 12.59
N SER A 141 -18.07 -1.62 11.89
CA SER A 141 -18.94 -0.84 10.98
C SER A 141 -19.64 0.33 11.67
N GLU A 142 -19.87 0.23 12.99
CA GLU A 142 -20.55 1.27 13.79
C GLU A 142 -19.69 2.52 14.01
N TYR A 143 -18.36 2.46 13.89
CA TYR A 143 -17.47 3.62 14.08
C TYR A 143 -17.07 4.33 12.77
N GLU A 144 -17.52 3.88 11.61
CA GLU A 144 -17.17 4.49 10.31
C GLU A 144 -18.11 5.61 9.87
N GLY A 145 -19.04 6.00 10.69
CA GLY A 145 -20.05 6.90 10.27
C GLY A 145 -20.31 8.09 11.17
N ASP A 146 -19.49 9.13 11.10
CA ASP A 146 -20.10 10.46 11.14
C ASP A 146 -20.86 10.60 9.82
N ALA A 147 -22.18 10.42 9.88
CA ALA A 147 -23.08 10.27 8.71
C ALA A 147 -23.32 11.59 7.97
N ALA A 148 -22.22 12.29 7.60
CA ALA A 148 -22.32 13.41 6.65
C ALA A 148 -22.82 12.94 5.26
N ARG A 149 -22.79 11.64 4.99
CA ARG A 149 -23.33 11.01 3.78
C ARG A 149 -24.00 9.69 4.14
N ARG A 150 -25.29 9.74 4.47
CA ARG A 150 -26.08 8.52 4.59
C ARG A 150 -26.20 7.81 3.23
N PRO A 151 -26.33 6.48 3.20
CA PRO A 151 -26.70 5.77 1.98
C PRO A 151 -28.00 6.34 1.41
N LEU A 152 -28.10 6.39 0.08
CA LEU A 152 -29.35 6.77 -0.58
C LEU A 152 -30.43 5.73 -0.25
N THR A 153 -31.65 6.19 -0.01
CA THR A 153 -32.80 5.31 0.10
C THR A 153 -33.16 4.73 -1.27
N PHE A 154 -33.95 3.66 -1.28
CA PHE A 154 -34.43 3.08 -2.53
C PHE A 154 -35.13 4.12 -3.42
N ASP A 155 -35.98 4.97 -2.85
CA ASP A 155 -36.73 6.01 -3.57
C ASP A 155 -35.78 7.07 -4.16
N GLU A 156 -34.72 7.44 -3.45
CA GLU A 156 -33.71 8.39 -3.95
C GLU A 156 -32.88 7.78 -5.10
N VAL A 157 -32.57 6.49 -5.01
CA VAL A 157 -31.92 5.77 -6.11
C VAL A 157 -32.84 5.68 -7.32
N GLN A 158 -34.11 5.36 -7.11
CA GLN A 158 -35.11 5.31 -8.18
C GLN A 158 -35.28 6.70 -8.83
N ALA A 159 -35.41 7.76 -8.05
CA ALA A 159 -35.49 9.12 -8.56
C ALA A 159 -34.27 9.54 -9.38
N LEU A 160 -33.07 9.06 -9.01
CA LEU A 160 -31.85 9.29 -9.77
C LEU A 160 -31.90 8.61 -11.15
N PHE A 161 -32.39 7.37 -11.24
CA PHE A 161 -32.55 6.65 -12.48
C PHE A 161 -33.64 7.31 -13.37
N ASP A 162 -34.77 7.69 -12.80
CA ASP A 162 -35.86 8.38 -13.52
C ASP A 162 -35.40 9.73 -14.10
N ALA A 163 -34.61 10.48 -13.34
CA ALA A 163 -33.98 11.72 -13.81
C ALA A 163 -32.99 11.49 -14.96
N ALA A 164 -32.18 10.43 -14.88
CA ALA A 164 -31.22 10.07 -15.91
C ALA A 164 -31.94 9.65 -17.22
N ASP A 165 -33.01 8.87 -17.13
CA ASP A 165 -33.82 8.43 -18.26
C ASP A 165 -34.56 9.61 -18.90
N GLY A 166 -35.09 10.51 -18.10
CA GLY A 166 -35.71 11.76 -18.56
C GLY A 166 -34.74 12.66 -19.32
N LEU A 167 -33.46 12.74 -18.86
CA LEU A 167 -32.42 13.50 -19.55
C LEU A 167 -32.06 12.84 -20.88
N ALA A 168 -31.91 11.53 -20.92
CA ALA A 168 -31.63 10.76 -22.13
C ALA A 168 -32.75 10.90 -23.17
N ALA A 169 -34.01 10.93 -22.74
CA ALA A 169 -35.18 11.17 -23.61
C ALA A 169 -35.17 12.59 -24.21
N ARG A 170 -34.86 13.61 -23.40
CA ARG A 170 -34.74 15.01 -23.85
C ARG A 170 -33.61 15.19 -24.89
N ILE A 171 -32.46 14.55 -24.69
CA ILE A 171 -31.34 14.61 -25.63
C ILE A 171 -31.74 13.95 -26.95
N ARG A 172 -32.42 12.80 -26.93
CA ARG A 172 -32.91 12.10 -28.13
C ARG A 172 -33.94 12.92 -28.90
N SER A 173 -34.84 13.58 -28.20
CA SER A 173 -35.86 14.45 -28.83
C SER A 173 -35.24 15.70 -29.47
N ARG A 174 -34.23 16.31 -28.87
CA ARG A 174 -33.50 17.45 -29.46
C ARG A 174 -32.73 17.07 -30.71
N ARG A 175 -32.09 15.91 -30.72
CA ARG A 175 -31.40 15.41 -31.93
C ARG A 175 -32.36 15.16 -33.11
N ARG A 176 -33.59 14.69 -32.84
CA ARG A 176 -34.61 14.50 -33.89
C ARG A 176 -35.13 15.80 -34.46
N LYS A 177 -35.24 16.88 -33.66
CA LYS A 177 -35.75 18.21 -34.11
C LYS A 177 -34.69 19.05 -34.83
N GLY A 178 -33.40 18.73 -34.69
CA GLY A 178 -32.30 19.43 -35.39
C GLY A 178 -31.82 18.74 -36.67
N ALA A 179 -32.51 17.68 -37.13
CA ALA A 179 -32.19 16.92 -38.32
C ALA A 179 -33.24 17.12 -39.46
N VAL A 180 -33.93 18.26 -39.45
CA VAL A 180 -34.85 18.72 -40.53
C VAL A 180 -34.30 19.99 -41.13
#